data_ea8d1c21887938428ab9130131ba94d8
#
_entry.id   ea8d1c21887938428ab9130131ba94d8
#
_cell.length_a   1.000
_cell.length_b   1.000
_cell.length_c   1.000
_cell.angle_alpha   90.00
_cell.angle_beta   90.00
_cell.angle_gamma   90.00
#
_symmetry.space_group_name_H-M   'P 1'
#
loop_
_entity.id
_entity.type
_entity.pdbx_description
1 polymer ?
#
loop_
_entity_poly.entity_id
_entity_poly.type
_entity_poly.pdbx_seq_one_letter_code
_entity_poly.pdbx_strand_id
1 'polypeptide(L)'
;MQLKITTVQPPYFAGENPDAVIADFLIERLGEVDKDSLILLPEYSNAGGISDPDDEIAALPRAATMLDKASEIAKARQAYVAINVLEDRGGKIKNSTYLFDKQGNVAFIYDKQHLPPSEVKLGVEAGNGSGKCSCVCDLDGIRFAFLTCYDAYFNEQIEFIAKHRPDIILVPGYQRGERVDIIRAQAKLTAFRCNAFLVRSSFSMNSDDKGGCTMIVAPDGQIIEDMGKNIGSISATVDPHHKHMRPAGFGGDLVRNDDFIADGLCPEAFAD
;
A
#
# COMPACT_ATOMS: atom_id res chain seq x y z
N MET A 1 4.20 -20.31 7.51
CA MET A 1 3.10 -19.60 8.22
C MET A 1 2.02 -19.27 7.20
N GLN A 2 0.72 -19.36 7.53
CA GLN A 2 -0.34 -18.92 6.61
C GLN A 2 -0.92 -17.61 7.12
N LEU A 3 -1.07 -16.63 6.23
CA LEU A 3 -1.66 -15.33 6.51
C LEU A 3 -2.76 -15.04 5.48
N LYS A 4 -3.99 -14.82 5.94
CA LYS A 4 -5.03 -14.28 5.08
C LYS A 4 -4.83 -12.77 4.93
N ILE A 5 -4.75 -12.31 3.69
CA ILE A 5 -4.60 -10.91 3.32
C ILE A 5 -5.91 -10.48 2.67
N THR A 6 -6.48 -9.37 3.14
CA THR A 6 -7.66 -8.72 2.56
C THR A 6 -7.29 -7.32 2.13
N THR A 7 -7.81 -6.88 0.98
CA THR A 7 -7.65 -5.50 0.51
C THR A 7 -8.96 -4.98 -0.06
N VAL A 8 -9.21 -3.68 0.12
CA VAL A 8 -10.53 -3.06 -0.06
C VAL A 8 -10.51 -2.09 -1.24
N GLN A 9 -11.57 -2.11 -2.05
CA GLN A 9 -11.83 -1.13 -3.11
C GLN A 9 -13.15 -0.42 -2.87
N PRO A 10 -13.16 0.75 -2.23
CA PRO A 10 -14.36 1.55 -2.10
C PRO A 10 -14.76 2.16 -3.45
N PRO A 11 -16.01 2.64 -3.59
CA PRO A 11 -16.39 3.45 -4.74
C PRO A 11 -15.65 4.79 -4.72
N TYR A 12 -15.37 5.34 -5.89
CA TYR A 12 -15.11 6.77 -6.01
C TYR A 12 -16.46 7.47 -6.11
N PHE A 13 -16.84 8.12 -5.03
CA PHE A 13 -18.14 8.80 -4.94
C PHE A 13 -17.93 10.33 -5.10
N ALA A 14 -18.66 10.93 -6.00
CA ALA A 14 -18.57 12.37 -6.31
C ALA A 14 -19.87 13.13 -5.96
N GLY A 15 -20.58 12.70 -4.92
CA GLY A 15 -21.81 13.31 -4.41
C GLY A 15 -21.55 14.25 -3.22
N GLU A 16 -22.59 14.51 -2.44
CA GLU A 16 -22.47 15.26 -1.19
C GLU A 16 -21.75 14.44 -0.11
N ASN A 17 -20.79 15.06 0.60
CA ASN A 17 -19.99 14.44 1.65
C ASN A 17 -19.32 13.11 1.24
N PRO A 18 -18.58 13.07 0.12
CA PRO A 18 -18.03 11.84 -0.43
C PRO A 18 -17.11 11.12 0.54
N ASP A 19 -16.33 11.86 1.31
CA ASP A 19 -15.41 11.38 2.33
C ASP A 19 -16.11 10.66 3.49
N ALA A 20 -17.29 11.14 3.93
CA ALA A 20 -18.07 10.47 4.96
C ALA A 20 -18.61 9.12 4.46
N VAL A 21 -19.19 9.09 3.26
CA VAL A 21 -19.73 7.87 2.65
C VAL A 21 -18.64 6.82 2.46
N ILE A 22 -17.45 7.25 2.02
CA ILE A 22 -16.30 6.36 1.82
C ILE A 22 -15.76 5.87 3.16
N ALA A 23 -15.64 6.75 4.18
CA ALA A 23 -15.18 6.36 5.50
C ALA A 23 -16.12 5.32 6.14
N ASP A 24 -17.44 5.51 6.04
CA ASP A 24 -18.43 4.55 6.55
C ASP A 24 -18.30 3.19 5.85
N PHE A 25 -18.15 3.19 4.53
CA PHE A 25 -17.89 1.97 3.76
C PHE A 25 -16.62 1.25 4.24
N LEU A 26 -15.52 1.99 4.45
CA LEU A 26 -14.25 1.42 4.89
C LEU A 26 -14.33 0.88 6.32
N ILE A 27 -15.04 1.56 7.22
CA ILE A 27 -15.28 1.10 8.60
C ILE A 27 -16.10 -0.20 8.60
N GLU A 28 -17.12 -0.30 7.75
CA GLU A 28 -17.88 -1.55 7.58
C GLU A 28 -16.96 -2.70 7.14
N ARG A 29 -16.12 -2.49 6.12
CA ARG A 29 -15.16 -3.51 5.64
C ARG A 29 -14.12 -3.88 6.69
N LEU A 30 -13.64 -2.91 7.50
CA LEU A 30 -12.78 -3.19 8.65
C LEU A 30 -13.46 -4.14 9.65
N GLY A 31 -14.75 -3.95 9.92
CA GLY A 31 -15.54 -4.82 10.81
C GLY A 31 -15.66 -6.28 10.35
N GLU A 32 -15.45 -6.54 9.06
CA GLU A 32 -15.51 -7.87 8.45
C GLU A 32 -14.14 -8.60 8.45
N VAL A 33 -13.07 -7.96 8.91
CA VAL A 33 -11.73 -8.57 8.92
C VAL A 33 -11.69 -9.85 9.74
N ASP A 34 -11.03 -10.87 9.22
CA ASP A 34 -10.86 -12.14 9.91
C ASP A 34 -9.83 -12.04 11.04
N LYS A 35 -9.98 -12.95 12.02
CA LYS A 35 -8.98 -13.10 13.06
C LYS A 35 -7.64 -13.55 12.46
N ASP A 36 -6.54 -13.08 13.06
CA ASP A 36 -5.17 -13.45 12.68
C ASP A 36 -4.82 -13.18 11.20
N SER A 37 -5.43 -12.15 10.61
CA SER A 37 -5.24 -11.75 9.21
C SER A 37 -4.59 -10.37 9.06
N LEU A 38 -4.43 -9.92 7.82
CA LEU A 38 -4.02 -8.58 7.43
C LEU A 38 -5.10 -7.95 6.57
N ILE A 39 -5.45 -6.68 6.84
CA ILE A 39 -6.28 -5.87 5.94
C ILE A 39 -5.55 -4.60 5.54
N LEU A 40 -5.65 -4.22 4.25
CA LEU A 40 -5.16 -2.97 3.70
C LEU A 40 -6.31 -2.10 3.19
N LEU A 41 -6.38 -0.85 3.64
CA LEU A 41 -7.27 0.19 3.16
C LEU A 41 -6.53 1.14 2.18
N PRO A 42 -7.29 1.85 1.29
CA PRO A 42 -6.70 2.71 0.27
C PRO A 42 -6.07 3.99 0.83
N GLU A 43 -5.36 4.71 -0.04
CA GLU A 43 -4.88 6.06 0.22
C GLU A 43 -6.05 7.00 0.49
N TYR A 44 -5.86 7.99 1.37
CA TYR A 44 -6.89 8.96 1.77
C TYR A 44 -8.19 8.32 2.29
N SER A 45 -8.07 7.30 3.16
CA SER A 45 -9.23 6.62 3.73
C SER A 45 -10.21 7.57 4.45
N ASN A 46 -9.73 8.72 4.95
CA ASN A 46 -10.53 9.75 5.62
C ASN A 46 -10.96 10.90 4.69
N ALA A 47 -10.35 11.04 3.50
CA ALA A 47 -10.56 12.17 2.59
C ALA A 47 -10.87 11.70 1.15
N GLY A 48 -11.26 10.43 0.98
CA GLY A 48 -11.56 9.86 -0.32
C GLY A 48 -12.72 10.55 -1.02
N GLY A 49 -12.62 10.68 -2.36
CA GLY A 49 -13.68 11.29 -3.18
C GLY A 49 -13.65 12.83 -3.23
N ILE A 50 -12.92 13.48 -2.35
CA ILE A 50 -12.76 14.94 -2.33
C ILE A 50 -11.87 15.37 -3.52
N SER A 51 -12.19 16.51 -4.10
CA SER A 51 -11.43 17.11 -5.19
C SER A 51 -11.11 18.60 -4.97
N ASP A 52 -11.73 19.22 -3.95
CA ASP A 52 -11.44 20.59 -3.55
C ASP A 52 -10.42 20.60 -2.40
N PRO A 53 -9.33 21.40 -2.49
CA PRO A 53 -8.32 21.47 -1.44
C PRO A 53 -8.83 21.91 -0.07
N ASP A 54 -9.82 22.83 -0.03
CA ASP A 54 -10.37 23.32 1.24
C ASP A 54 -11.18 22.21 1.94
N ASP A 55 -11.90 21.39 1.17
CA ASP A 55 -12.63 20.24 1.68
C ASP A 55 -11.67 19.13 2.13
N GLU A 56 -10.52 18.92 1.44
CA GLU A 56 -9.47 17.98 1.90
C GLU A 56 -8.92 18.40 3.26
N ILE A 57 -8.67 19.69 3.48
CA ILE A 57 -8.25 20.24 4.78
C ILE A 57 -9.36 20.05 5.83
N ALA A 58 -10.61 20.27 5.47
CA ALA A 58 -11.74 20.06 6.38
C ALA A 58 -11.92 18.58 6.81
N ALA A 59 -11.42 17.64 6.01
CA ALA A 59 -11.47 16.20 6.31
C ALA A 59 -10.34 15.72 7.25
N LEU A 60 -9.30 16.52 7.51
CA LEU A 60 -8.14 16.12 8.35
C LEU A 60 -8.56 15.60 9.74
N PRO A 61 -9.53 16.21 10.48
CA PRO A 61 -9.92 15.71 11.80
C PRO A 61 -10.50 14.29 11.79
N ARG A 62 -11.06 13.82 10.66
CA ARG A 62 -11.60 12.46 10.54
C ARG A 62 -10.50 11.39 10.60
N ALA A 63 -9.24 11.75 10.33
CA ALA A 63 -8.12 10.83 10.43
C ALA A 63 -8.06 10.15 11.82
N ALA A 64 -8.22 10.93 12.89
CA ALA A 64 -8.20 10.39 14.26
C ALA A 64 -9.29 9.32 14.46
N THR A 65 -10.53 9.60 14.02
CA THR A 65 -11.64 8.63 14.11
C THR A 65 -11.34 7.34 13.34
N MET A 66 -10.78 7.46 12.14
CA MET A 66 -10.43 6.29 11.32
C MET A 66 -9.30 5.47 11.95
N LEU A 67 -8.29 6.13 12.53
CA LEU A 67 -7.18 5.48 13.22
C LEU A 67 -7.63 4.78 14.50
N ASP A 68 -8.52 5.41 15.29
CA ASP A 68 -9.11 4.81 16.48
C ASP A 68 -9.88 3.53 16.11
N LYS A 69 -10.71 3.58 15.07
CA LYS A 69 -11.44 2.41 14.58
C LYS A 69 -10.51 1.30 14.07
N ALA A 70 -9.44 1.65 13.36
CA ALA A 70 -8.43 0.69 12.92
C ALA A 70 -7.76 -0.01 14.11
N SER A 71 -7.38 0.74 15.15
CA SER A 71 -6.82 0.22 16.40
C SER A 71 -7.80 -0.71 17.15
N GLU A 72 -9.06 -0.27 17.33
CA GLU A 72 -10.11 -1.08 17.96
C GLU A 72 -10.30 -2.43 17.26
N ILE A 73 -10.41 -2.42 15.93
CA ILE A 73 -10.61 -3.63 15.12
C ILE A 73 -9.36 -4.52 15.14
N ALA A 74 -8.16 -3.94 14.99
CA ALA A 74 -6.90 -4.68 15.08
C ALA A 74 -6.83 -5.49 16.38
N LYS A 75 -7.14 -4.85 17.51
CA LYS A 75 -7.19 -5.48 18.83
C LYS A 75 -8.32 -6.53 18.94
N ALA A 76 -9.53 -6.18 18.53
CA ALA A 76 -10.70 -7.05 18.67
C ALA A 76 -10.58 -8.33 17.83
N ARG A 77 -10.00 -8.23 16.63
CA ARG A 77 -9.80 -9.35 15.69
C ARG A 77 -8.42 -9.99 15.82
N GLN A 78 -7.52 -9.41 16.62
CA GLN A 78 -6.11 -9.82 16.68
C GLN A 78 -5.49 -9.86 15.26
N ALA A 79 -5.79 -8.84 14.45
CA ALA A 79 -5.41 -8.74 13.04
C ALA A 79 -4.44 -7.55 12.84
N TYR A 80 -3.61 -7.63 11.81
CA TYR A 80 -2.88 -6.47 11.32
C TYR A 80 -3.81 -5.58 10.50
N VAL A 81 -3.79 -4.28 10.78
CA VAL A 81 -4.57 -3.29 10.02
C VAL A 81 -3.62 -2.25 9.45
N ALA A 82 -3.61 -2.12 8.12
CA ALA A 82 -2.90 -1.06 7.42
C ALA A 82 -3.90 -0.08 6.82
N ILE A 83 -3.78 1.19 7.19
CA ILE A 83 -4.65 2.28 6.75
C ILE A 83 -3.84 3.51 6.40
N ASN A 84 -4.19 4.16 5.30
CA ASN A 84 -3.60 5.44 4.93
C ASN A 84 -4.59 6.59 5.18
N VAL A 85 -4.10 7.66 5.75
CA VAL A 85 -4.85 8.87 6.06
C VAL A 85 -4.08 10.13 5.67
N LEU A 86 -4.83 11.19 5.37
CA LEU A 86 -4.34 12.56 5.33
C LEU A 86 -4.60 13.19 6.70
N GLU A 87 -3.56 13.67 7.38
CA GLU A 87 -3.65 14.12 8.78
C GLU A 87 -2.87 15.41 9.02
N ASP A 88 -3.28 16.15 10.05
CA ASP A 88 -2.45 17.19 10.67
C ASP A 88 -1.69 16.59 11.85
N ARG A 89 -0.37 16.53 11.74
CA ARG A 89 0.52 16.07 12.79
C ARG A 89 1.35 17.23 13.31
N GLY A 90 0.81 17.95 14.29
CA GLY A 90 1.50 19.08 14.93
C GLY A 90 1.70 20.30 14.02
N GLY A 91 0.70 20.64 13.22
CA GLY A 91 0.73 21.75 12.26
C GLY A 91 1.36 21.41 10.92
N LYS A 92 1.61 20.11 10.65
CA LYS A 92 2.16 19.59 9.39
C LYS A 92 1.18 18.61 8.77
N ILE A 93 0.75 18.88 7.57
CA ILE A 93 -0.10 17.95 6.82
C ILE A 93 0.76 16.80 6.32
N LYS A 94 0.36 15.57 6.62
CA LYS A 94 1.04 14.33 6.24
C LYS A 94 0.08 13.38 5.52
N ASN A 95 0.61 12.70 4.51
CA ASN A 95 -0.03 11.54 3.91
C ASN A 95 0.66 10.30 4.48
N SER A 96 0.00 9.62 5.43
CA SER A 96 0.63 8.61 6.28
C SER A 96 -0.08 7.28 6.21
N THR A 97 0.69 6.20 6.07
CA THR A 97 0.20 4.83 6.21
C THR A 97 0.59 4.29 7.58
N TYR A 98 -0.41 3.94 8.36
CA TYR A 98 -0.27 3.31 9.67
C TYR A 98 -0.39 1.80 9.54
N LEU A 99 0.49 1.07 10.23
CA LEU A 99 0.36 -0.36 10.45
C LEU A 99 0.10 -0.59 11.94
N PHE A 100 -1.06 -1.16 12.25
CA PHE A 100 -1.42 -1.58 13.60
C PHE A 100 -1.08 -3.06 13.81
N ASP A 101 -0.52 -3.36 14.99
CA ASP A 101 -0.29 -4.73 15.43
C ASP A 101 -1.59 -5.41 15.92
N LYS A 102 -1.50 -6.69 16.23
CA LYS A 102 -2.63 -7.51 16.74
C LYS A 102 -3.14 -7.10 18.12
N GLN A 103 -2.46 -6.21 18.80
CA GLN A 103 -2.86 -5.61 20.08
C GLN A 103 -3.53 -4.24 19.90
N GLY A 104 -3.57 -3.74 18.66
CA GLY A 104 -4.11 -2.42 18.31
C GLY A 104 -3.13 -1.28 18.53
N ASN A 105 -1.86 -1.57 18.79
CA ASN A 105 -0.85 -0.52 18.88
C ASN A 105 -0.34 -0.15 17.49
N VAL A 106 0.07 1.10 17.31
CA VAL A 106 0.78 1.53 16.13
C VAL A 106 2.17 0.88 16.13
N ALA A 107 2.37 -0.08 15.22
CA ALA A 107 3.65 -0.75 15.03
C ALA A 107 4.58 0.05 14.13
N PHE A 108 4.02 0.73 13.12
CA PHE A 108 4.80 1.52 12.18
C PHE A 108 3.97 2.63 11.55
N ILE A 109 4.63 3.74 11.19
CA ILE A 109 4.06 4.85 10.41
C ILE A 109 4.99 5.11 9.23
N TYR A 110 4.43 5.06 8.04
CA TYR A 110 5.11 5.44 6.82
C TYR A 110 4.54 6.75 6.29
N ASP A 111 5.32 7.81 6.27
CA ASP A 111 4.99 9.08 5.63
C ASP A 111 5.43 9.03 4.16
N LYS A 112 4.51 9.32 3.23
CA LYS A 112 4.76 9.32 1.79
C LYS A 112 5.98 10.15 1.41
N GLN A 113 6.85 9.62 0.56
CA GLN A 113 8.12 10.24 0.19
C GLN A 113 8.00 11.12 -1.05
N HIS A 114 7.29 10.64 -2.06
CA HIS A 114 7.12 11.34 -3.32
C HIS A 114 5.73 11.96 -3.39
N LEU A 115 5.69 13.28 -3.48
CA LEU A 115 4.44 14.03 -3.48
C LEU A 115 4.12 14.51 -4.90
N PRO A 116 2.95 14.18 -5.45
CA PRO A 116 2.50 14.79 -6.69
C PRO A 116 2.25 16.31 -6.51
N PRO A 117 2.23 17.10 -7.59
CA PRO A 117 2.06 18.55 -7.49
C PRO A 117 0.80 19.00 -6.73
N SER A 118 -0.27 18.20 -6.76
CA SER A 118 -1.49 18.47 -6.00
C SER A 118 -1.27 18.45 -4.49
N GLU A 119 -0.54 17.45 -3.98
CA GLU A 119 -0.22 17.34 -2.55
C GLU A 119 0.77 18.43 -2.10
N VAL A 120 1.75 18.76 -2.94
CA VAL A 120 2.65 19.90 -2.68
C VAL A 120 1.85 21.21 -2.56
N LYS A 121 0.89 21.42 -3.47
CA LYS A 121 0.01 22.59 -3.44
C LYS A 121 -0.89 22.62 -2.21
N LEU A 122 -1.34 21.46 -1.72
CA LEU A 122 -2.12 21.33 -0.48
C LEU A 122 -1.27 21.59 0.78
N GLY A 123 0.04 21.62 0.67
CA GLY A 123 0.96 21.80 1.80
C GLY A 123 1.33 20.50 2.50
N VAL A 124 1.13 19.33 1.86
CA VAL A 124 1.62 18.06 2.39
C VAL A 124 3.14 18.07 2.44
N GLU A 125 3.71 17.66 3.57
CA GLU A 125 5.16 17.52 3.73
C GLU A 125 5.58 16.05 3.53
N ALA A 126 6.61 15.83 2.72
CA ALA A 126 7.20 14.52 2.51
C ALA A 126 7.79 13.92 3.80
N GLY A 127 7.91 12.60 3.84
CA GLY A 127 8.44 11.88 5.00
C GLY A 127 9.95 12.04 5.21
N ASN A 128 10.70 12.44 4.18
CA ASN A 128 12.17 12.53 4.18
C ASN A 128 12.75 13.74 4.96
N GLY A 129 11.92 14.50 5.67
CA GLY A 129 12.36 15.66 6.45
C GLY A 129 13.41 15.35 7.53
N SER A 130 13.62 14.08 7.86
CA SER A 130 14.66 13.59 8.79
C SER A 130 15.92 13.06 8.09
N GLY A 131 15.99 13.10 6.77
CA GLY A 131 17.16 12.69 5.98
C GLY A 131 17.32 11.18 5.74
N LYS A 132 16.45 10.33 6.27
CA LYS A 132 16.44 8.89 5.98
C LYS A 132 15.02 8.42 5.75
N CYS A 133 14.77 7.78 4.60
CA CYS A 133 13.53 7.10 4.36
C CYS A 133 13.44 5.84 5.23
N SER A 134 12.37 5.72 6.02
CA SER A 134 12.00 4.48 6.66
C SER A 134 10.71 4.00 6.02
N CYS A 135 10.83 3.12 5.03
CA CYS A 135 9.68 2.50 4.35
C CYS A 135 9.64 0.98 4.54
N VAL A 136 10.37 0.47 5.54
CA VAL A 136 10.43 -0.96 5.86
C VAL A 136 10.39 -1.13 7.37
N CYS A 137 9.64 -2.12 7.86
CA CYS A 137 9.62 -2.53 9.26
C CYS A 137 9.47 -4.03 9.41
N ASP A 138 9.97 -4.56 10.53
CA ASP A 138 9.76 -5.95 10.94
C ASP A 138 8.69 -6.01 12.04
N LEU A 139 7.68 -6.87 11.85
CA LEU A 139 6.61 -7.09 12.82
C LEU A 139 6.24 -8.58 12.85
N ASP A 140 6.33 -9.21 14.01
CA ASP A 140 6.00 -10.62 14.25
C ASP A 140 6.67 -11.60 13.26
N GLY A 141 7.91 -11.29 12.85
CA GLY A 141 8.70 -12.09 11.92
C GLY A 141 8.35 -11.88 10.44
N ILE A 142 7.44 -10.97 10.11
CA ILE A 142 7.12 -10.55 8.74
C ILE A 142 7.80 -9.20 8.48
N ARG A 143 8.50 -9.08 7.35
CA ARG A 143 9.07 -7.81 6.90
C ARG A 143 8.11 -7.11 5.95
N PHE A 144 7.56 -5.99 6.40
CA PHE A 144 6.68 -5.13 5.61
C PHE A 144 7.47 -4.02 4.95
N ALA A 145 7.06 -3.67 3.73
CA ALA A 145 7.49 -2.46 3.04
C ALA A 145 6.29 -1.64 2.59
N PHE A 146 6.51 -0.34 2.37
CA PHE A 146 5.46 0.63 2.08
C PHE A 146 5.79 1.47 0.85
N LEU A 147 4.79 1.61 0.00
CA LEU A 147 4.72 2.56 -1.10
C LEU A 147 3.33 3.20 -1.08
N THR A 148 3.20 4.49 -1.25
CA THR A 148 1.89 5.12 -1.34
C THR A 148 1.71 5.77 -2.72
N CYS A 149 0.78 5.23 -3.53
CA CYS A 149 0.32 5.82 -4.79
C CYS A 149 1.47 6.26 -5.71
N TYR A 150 1.83 7.55 -5.66
CA TYR A 150 2.86 8.18 -6.48
C TYR A 150 4.26 7.61 -6.24
N ASP A 151 4.55 7.06 -5.05
CA ASP A 151 5.83 6.38 -4.79
C ASP A 151 6.10 5.23 -5.76
N ALA A 152 5.05 4.58 -6.30
CA ALA A 152 5.19 3.45 -7.22
C ALA A 152 5.81 3.81 -8.59
N TYR A 153 5.99 5.09 -8.89
CA TYR A 153 6.67 5.55 -10.10
C TYR A 153 8.20 5.66 -9.94
N PHE A 154 8.72 5.60 -8.72
CA PHE A 154 10.12 5.92 -8.42
C PHE A 154 10.96 4.69 -8.15
N ASN A 155 11.82 4.35 -9.12
CA ASN A 155 12.68 3.19 -9.05
C ASN A 155 13.65 3.22 -7.86
N GLU A 156 14.15 4.39 -7.44
CA GLU A 156 15.05 4.49 -6.30
C GLU A 156 14.44 3.95 -5.00
N GLN A 157 13.15 4.19 -4.76
CA GLN A 157 12.46 3.65 -3.59
C GLN A 157 12.22 2.14 -3.73
N ILE A 158 11.84 1.68 -4.93
CA ILE A 158 11.65 0.25 -5.22
C ILE A 158 12.98 -0.50 -5.04
N GLU A 159 14.10 0.06 -5.51
CA GLU A 159 15.44 -0.51 -5.31
C GLU A 159 15.84 -0.56 -3.83
N PHE A 160 15.54 0.51 -3.09
CA PHE A 160 15.76 0.53 -1.65
C PHE A 160 14.97 -0.60 -0.97
N ILE A 161 13.69 -0.75 -1.29
CA ILE A 161 12.82 -1.81 -0.77
C ILE A 161 13.37 -3.20 -1.14
N ALA A 162 13.75 -3.42 -2.39
CA ALA A 162 14.30 -4.69 -2.86
C ALA A 162 15.56 -5.12 -2.08
N LYS A 163 16.46 -4.17 -1.78
CA LYS A 163 17.66 -4.42 -0.95
C LYS A 163 17.34 -4.85 0.48
N HIS A 164 16.16 -4.46 1.00
CA HIS A 164 15.70 -4.83 2.34
C HIS A 164 14.92 -6.14 2.38
N ARG A 165 14.69 -6.80 1.21
CA ARG A 165 14.11 -8.14 1.08
C ARG A 165 12.79 -8.29 1.85
N PRO A 166 11.75 -7.49 1.55
CA PRO A 166 10.47 -7.58 2.25
C PRO A 166 9.77 -8.90 1.98
N ASP A 167 8.82 -9.23 2.83
CA ASP A 167 7.87 -10.33 2.62
C ASP A 167 6.59 -9.80 1.96
N ILE A 168 6.11 -8.64 2.40
CA ILE A 168 4.88 -8.01 1.93
C ILE A 168 5.12 -6.52 1.67
N ILE A 169 4.70 -6.04 0.51
CA ILE A 169 4.70 -4.61 0.14
C ILE A 169 3.25 -4.12 0.17
N LEU A 170 2.98 -3.13 1.01
CA LEU A 170 1.67 -2.49 1.16
C LEU A 170 1.61 -1.23 0.31
N VAL A 171 0.60 -1.14 -0.59
CA VAL A 171 0.48 -0.06 -1.57
C VAL A 171 -0.93 0.54 -1.52
N PRO A 172 -1.23 1.40 -0.53
CA PRO A 172 -2.42 2.23 -0.63
C PRO A 172 -2.28 3.19 -1.80
N GLY A 173 -3.32 3.31 -2.63
CA GLY A 173 -3.29 4.08 -3.85
C GLY A 173 -4.55 4.89 -4.11
N TYR A 174 -4.38 5.97 -4.90
CA TYR A 174 -5.44 6.85 -5.36
C TYR A 174 -5.19 7.31 -6.81
N GLN A 175 -4.64 6.40 -7.64
CA GLN A 175 -4.31 6.66 -9.04
C GLN A 175 -5.57 6.70 -9.91
N ARG A 176 -6.33 7.80 -9.83
CA ARG A 176 -7.66 7.95 -10.47
C ARG A 176 -7.63 7.95 -12.00
N GLY A 177 -6.60 8.54 -12.56
CA GLY A 177 -6.46 8.74 -14.00
C GLY A 177 -5.48 7.82 -14.69
N GLU A 178 -4.75 6.97 -13.94
CA GLU A 178 -3.77 6.07 -14.52
C GLU A 178 -4.44 4.91 -15.23
N ARG A 179 -3.87 4.48 -16.33
CA ARG A 179 -4.34 3.35 -17.13
C ARG A 179 -4.19 2.04 -16.35
N VAL A 180 -5.19 1.19 -16.47
CA VAL A 180 -5.26 -0.12 -15.81
C VAL A 180 -4.06 -1.01 -16.15
N ASP A 181 -3.62 -1.03 -17.41
CA ASP A 181 -2.45 -1.82 -17.83
C ASP A 181 -1.13 -1.33 -17.20
N ILE A 182 -0.98 -0.02 -17.03
CA ILE A 182 0.19 0.58 -16.34
C ILE A 182 0.17 0.24 -14.85
N ILE A 183 -0.99 0.39 -14.18
CA ILE A 183 -1.13 0.03 -12.76
C ILE A 183 -0.75 -1.44 -12.53
N ARG A 184 -1.26 -2.35 -13.37
CA ARG A 184 -0.92 -3.78 -13.30
C ARG A 184 0.55 -4.05 -13.57
N ALA A 185 1.13 -3.38 -14.56
CA ALA A 185 2.55 -3.53 -14.88
C ALA A 185 3.46 -3.08 -13.73
N GLN A 186 3.16 -1.93 -13.11
CA GLN A 186 3.87 -1.42 -11.92
C GLN A 186 3.82 -2.44 -10.77
N ALA A 187 2.62 -2.92 -10.41
CA ALA A 187 2.45 -3.86 -9.31
C ALA A 187 3.19 -5.19 -9.56
N LYS A 188 3.04 -5.77 -10.77
CA LYS A 188 3.71 -7.01 -11.17
C LYS A 188 5.23 -6.88 -11.12
N LEU A 189 5.76 -5.81 -11.72
CA LEU A 189 7.21 -5.60 -11.78
C LEU A 189 7.80 -5.34 -10.38
N THR A 190 7.11 -4.58 -9.53
CA THR A 190 7.55 -4.32 -8.16
C THR A 190 7.56 -5.60 -7.33
N ALA A 191 6.50 -6.42 -7.37
CA ALA A 191 6.43 -7.69 -6.67
C ALA A 191 7.56 -8.65 -7.12
N PHE A 192 7.75 -8.78 -8.44
CA PHE A 192 8.79 -9.61 -9.03
C PHE A 192 10.20 -9.15 -8.65
N ARG A 193 10.45 -7.85 -8.71
CA ARG A 193 11.76 -7.26 -8.46
C ARG A 193 12.17 -7.35 -7.00
N CYS A 194 11.22 -7.15 -6.09
CA CYS A 194 11.44 -7.26 -4.65
C CYS A 194 11.33 -8.70 -4.14
N ASN A 195 10.89 -9.64 -4.98
CA ASN A 195 10.61 -11.03 -4.60
C ASN A 195 9.69 -11.11 -3.38
N ALA A 196 8.60 -10.33 -3.40
CA ALA A 196 7.67 -10.13 -2.28
C ALA A 196 6.22 -10.14 -2.76
N PHE A 197 5.29 -10.49 -1.88
CA PHE A 197 3.88 -10.23 -2.14
C PHE A 197 3.65 -8.71 -2.20
N LEU A 198 2.83 -8.26 -3.16
CA LEU A 198 2.39 -6.89 -3.20
C LEU A 198 0.87 -6.84 -3.02
N VAL A 199 0.44 -6.03 -2.06
CA VAL A 199 -0.97 -5.82 -1.75
C VAL A 199 -1.31 -4.37 -2.05
N ARG A 200 -2.18 -4.16 -3.03
CA ARG A 200 -2.63 -2.83 -3.43
C ARG A 200 -4.09 -2.62 -3.07
N SER A 201 -4.41 -1.47 -2.50
CA SER A 201 -5.76 -0.99 -2.25
C SER A 201 -5.98 0.34 -2.96
N SER A 202 -7.09 0.52 -3.65
CA SER A 202 -7.39 1.76 -4.39
C SER A 202 -8.90 1.94 -4.53
N PHE A 203 -9.32 3.05 -5.17
CA PHE A 203 -10.73 3.38 -5.39
C PHE A 203 -11.20 2.87 -6.75
N SER A 204 -12.42 2.33 -6.79
CA SER A 204 -13.09 2.04 -8.06
C SER A 204 -13.45 3.32 -8.78
N MET A 205 -12.93 3.50 -9.99
CA MET A 205 -13.33 4.60 -10.87
C MET A 205 -14.52 4.22 -11.78
N ASN A 206 -15.12 3.05 -11.54
CA ASN A 206 -16.17 2.48 -12.40
C ASN A 206 -15.78 2.48 -13.91
N SER A 207 -14.50 2.23 -14.19
CA SER A 207 -13.92 2.27 -15.54
C SER A 207 -13.06 1.04 -15.78
N ASP A 208 -13.14 0.47 -16.98
CA ASP A 208 -12.27 -0.64 -17.42
C ASP A 208 -10.88 -0.14 -17.85
N ASP A 209 -10.71 1.17 -18.08
CA ASP A 209 -9.51 1.73 -18.69
C ASP A 209 -8.58 2.41 -17.68
N LYS A 210 -9.10 2.89 -16.55
CA LYS A 210 -8.34 3.71 -15.59
C LYS A 210 -8.75 3.50 -14.15
N GLY A 211 -7.79 3.69 -13.25
CA GLY A 211 -7.97 3.59 -11.79
C GLY A 211 -8.33 2.19 -11.33
N GLY A 212 -8.92 2.05 -10.15
CA GLY A 212 -9.26 0.75 -9.59
C GLY A 212 -8.06 -0.15 -9.36
N CYS A 213 -8.20 -1.42 -9.75
CA CYS A 213 -7.16 -2.44 -9.68
C CYS A 213 -6.60 -2.65 -8.26
N THR A 214 -7.50 -2.73 -7.26
CA THR A 214 -7.14 -3.33 -5.97
C THR A 214 -6.76 -4.78 -6.23
N MET A 215 -5.55 -5.18 -5.81
CA MET A 215 -5.01 -6.49 -6.20
C MET A 215 -4.04 -7.06 -5.18
N ILE A 216 -3.85 -8.37 -5.26
CA ILE A 216 -2.81 -9.13 -4.56
C ILE A 216 -1.93 -9.80 -5.62
N VAL A 217 -0.63 -9.54 -5.57
CA VAL A 217 0.35 -10.05 -6.53
C VAL A 217 1.38 -10.90 -5.81
N ALA A 218 1.71 -12.06 -6.39
CA ALA A 218 2.71 -12.99 -5.88
C ALA A 218 4.14 -12.53 -6.20
N PRO A 219 5.16 -13.09 -5.51
CA PRO A 219 6.58 -12.75 -5.73
C PRO A 219 7.11 -13.01 -7.14
N ASP A 220 6.46 -13.86 -7.92
CA ASP A 220 6.77 -14.11 -9.34
C ASP A 220 6.11 -13.11 -10.30
N GLY A 221 5.35 -12.13 -9.78
CA GLY A 221 4.60 -11.16 -10.55
C GLY A 221 3.25 -11.68 -11.06
N GLN A 222 2.81 -12.88 -10.65
CA GLN A 222 1.47 -13.35 -10.97
C GLN A 222 0.42 -12.60 -10.13
N ILE A 223 -0.62 -12.07 -10.77
CA ILE A 223 -1.75 -11.50 -10.07
C ILE A 223 -2.60 -12.66 -9.53
N ILE A 224 -2.74 -12.74 -8.20
CA ILE A 224 -3.55 -13.75 -7.51
C ILE A 224 -5.01 -13.33 -7.56
N GLU A 225 -5.29 -12.06 -7.22
CA GLU A 225 -6.62 -11.47 -7.20
C GLU A 225 -6.56 -10.05 -7.75
N ASP A 226 -7.58 -9.63 -8.50
CA ASP A 226 -7.72 -8.28 -9.07
C ASP A 226 -9.19 -7.88 -9.15
N MET A 227 -9.56 -6.80 -8.54
CA MET A 227 -10.94 -6.28 -8.56
C MET A 227 -11.30 -5.55 -9.84
N GLY A 228 -10.31 -5.13 -10.65
CA GLY A 228 -10.57 -4.27 -11.80
C GLY A 228 -11.34 -3.01 -11.35
N LYS A 229 -12.58 -2.83 -11.84
CA LYS A 229 -13.48 -1.72 -11.46
C LYS A 229 -14.50 -2.06 -10.37
N ASN A 230 -14.54 -3.31 -9.89
CA ASN A 230 -15.56 -3.74 -8.93
C ASN A 230 -15.35 -3.09 -7.55
N ILE A 231 -16.45 -2.92 -6.80
CA ILE A 231 -16.45 -2.38 -5.45
C ILE A 231 -16.54 -3.54 -4.45
N GLY A 232 -15.82 -3.45 -3.32
CA GLY A 232 -15.85 -4.45 -2.27
C GLY A 232 -14.47 -4.76 -1.71
N SER A 233 -14.22 -6.04 -1.46
CA SER A 233 -12.94 -6.55 -0.98
C SER A 233 -12.57 -7.87 -1.65
N ILE A 234 -11.27 -8.13 -1.75
CA ILE A 234 -10.71 -9.43 -2.17
C ILE A 234 -9.75 -9.94 -1.11
N SER A 235 -9.57 -11.26 -1.09
CA SER A 235 -8.68 -11.90 -0.12
C SER A 235 -7.94 -13.07 -0.75
N ALA A 236 -6.70 -13.27 -0.29
CA ALA A 236 -5.91 -14.47 -0.57
C ALA A 236 -5.22 -14.96 0.70
N THR A 237 -5.04 -16.27 0.83
CA THR A 237 -4.23 -16.86 1.90
C THR A 237 -2.88 -17.24 1.34
N VAL A 238 -1.82 -16.68 1.91
CA VAL A 238 -0.44 -16.85 1.43
C VAL A 238 0.50 -17.28 2.55
N ASP A 239 1.63 -17.85 2.20
CA ASP A 239 2.78 -17.90 3.09
C ASP A 239 3.64 -16.64 2.84
N PRO A 240 3.72 -15.67 3.77
CA PRO A 240 4.47 -14.43 3.57
C PRO A 240 5.94 -14.66 3.21
N HIS A 241 6.52 -15.77 3.70
CA HIS A 241 7.92 -16.09 3.45
C HIS A 241 8.16 -16.83 2.13
N HIS A 242 7.09 -17.12 1.36
CA HIS A 242 7.27 -17.70 0.03
C HIS A 242 8.03 -16.72 -0.87
N LYS A 243 9.06 -17.26 -1.57
CA LYS A 243 9.88 -16.50 -2.52
C LYS A 243 9.88 -17.18 -3.87
N HIS A 244 9.86 -16.39 -4.92
CA HIS A 244 10.05 -16.91 -6.27
C HIS A 244 11.48 -17.36 -6.46
N MET A 245 11.63 -18.60 -6.93
CA MET A 245 12.92 -19.23 -7.24
C MET A 245 13.05 -19.37 -8.75
N ARG A 246 14.25 -19.18 -9.29
CA ARG A 246 14.53 -19.32 -10.70
C ARG A 246 15.90 -19.99 -10.94
N PRO A 247 16.14 -20.63 -12.10
CA PRO A 247 17.48 -21.12 -12.45
C PRO A 247 18.50 -19.97 -12.54
N ALA A 248 19.67 -20.14 -11.95
CA ALA A 248 20.78 -19.19 -12.02
C ALA A 248 21.36 -19.03 -13.45
N GLY A 249 21.04 -19.97 -14.34
CA GLY A 249 21.44 -20.00 -15.75
C GLY A 249 20.92 -21.26 -16.41
N PHE A 250 21.39 -21.58 -17.62
CA PHE A 250 20.98 -22.79 -18.34
C PHE A 250 21.35 -24.06 -17.56
N GLY A 251 20.34 -24.73 -16.99
CA GLY A 251 20.54 -25.94 -16.20
C GLY A 251 21.22 -25.77 -14.84
N GLY A 252 21.32 -24.53 -14.36
CA GLY A 252 21.86 -24.18 -13.05
C GLY A 252 20.91 -24.47 -11.91
N ASP A 253 21.42 -24.41 -10.68
CA ASP A 253 20.63 -24.50 -9.45
C ASP A 253 19.59 -23.40 -9.33
N LEU A 254 18.52 -23.68 -8.57
CA LEU A 254 17.51 -22.68 -8.25
C LEU A 254 18.08 -21.67 -7.23
N VAL A 255 17.98 -20.40 -7.56
CA VAL A 255 18.34 -19.28 -6.69
C VAL A 255 17.12 -18.39 -6.48
N ARG A 256 17.13 -17.62 -5.43
CA ARG A 256 16.09 -16.61 -5.20
C ARG A 256 16.14 -15.55 -6.31
N ASN A 257 14.98 -15.10 -6.77
CA ASN A 257 14.91 -14.10 -7.83
C ASN A 257 15.55 -12.77 -7.44
N ASP A 258 15.43 -12.34 -6.18
CA ASP A 258 16.07 -11.13 -5.66
C ASP A 258 17.60 -11.26 -5.61
N ASP A 259 18.16 -12.42 -5.28
CA ASP A 259 19.61 -12.69 -5.37
C ASP A 259 20.09 -12.63 -6.81
N PHE A 260 19.37 -13.31 -7.73
CA PHE A 260 19.70 -13.30 -9.16
C PHE A 260 19.75 -11.88 -9.75
N ILE A 261 18.83 -11.01 -9.34
CA ILE A 261 18.82 -9.61 -9.78
C ILE A 261 19.96 -8.83 -9.11
N ALA A 262 20.15 -9.00 -7.79
CA ALA A 262 21.17 -8.27 -7.03
C ALA A 262 22.59 -8.58 -7.52
N ASP A 263 22.88 -9.86 -7.81
CA ASP A 263 24.19 -10.31 -8.30
C ASP A 263 24.53 -9.76 -9.71
N GLY A 264 23.50 -9.38 -10.47
CA GLY A 264 23.66 -8.80 -11.81
C GLY A 264 23.77 -7.26 -11.84
N LEU A 265 23.66 -6.57 -10.70
CA LEU A 265 23.76 -5.12 -10.64
C LEU A 265 25.18 -4.65 -10.93
N CYS A 266 25.31 -3.63 -11.77
CA CYS A 266 26.59 -3.00 -12.15
C CYS A 266 26.53 -1.48 -11.84
N PRO A 267 26.46 -1.07 -10.57
CA PRO A 267 26.27 0.33 -10.21
C PRO A 267 27.41 1.23 -10.73
N GLU A 268 28.64 0.71 -10.83
CA GLU A 268 29.78 1.46 -11.33
C GLU A 268 29.66 1.83 -12.83
N ALA A 269 28.88 1.02 -13.60
CA ALA A 269 28.68 1.28 -15.03
C ALA A 269 27.74 2.48 -15.28
N PHE A 270 27.00 2.92 -14.24
CA PHE A 270 25.99 3.98 -14.32
C PHE A 270 26.23 5.08 -13.28
N ALA A 271 27.42 5.11 -12.67
CA ALA A 271 27.86 6.22 -11.82
C ALA A 271 28.30 7.40 -12.70
N ASP A 272 27.80 8.63 -12.43
CA ASP A 272 28.21 9.87 -13.09
C ASP A 272 29.59 10.30 -12.65
#